data_d73d2ea60d7ad8fa6af6434d1b8c303f
#
_entry.id   d73d2ea60d7ad8fa6af6434d1b8c303f
#
_cell.length_a   1.000
_cell.length_b   1.000
_cell.length_c   1.000
_cell.angle_alpha   90.00
_cell.angle_beta   90.00
_cell.angle_gamma   90.00
#
_symmetry.space_group_name_H-M   'P 1'
#
loop_
_entity.id
_entity.type
_entity.pdbx_description
1 polymer ?
#
loop_
_entity_poly.entity_id
_entity_poly.type
_entity_poly.pdbx_seq_one_letter_code
_entity_poly.pdbx_strand_id
1 'polypeptide(L)'
;LARPEQFAYWANLYNAKTIDVVLDAYPVKSIREISIKGGLLGFLKKSVGKGGPWKAEIMTVEGERLSLDNIEHDILRPVFKDPRVHYAVNCASIGCPNLQTEAFTGAKLDGMLNAGARAYINSPRGFAVDDGGVTASSIYEWFVSDFGGNAGGVLRHAAQFAEPELKQKLTAAREIARYRYNWDLNDAQ
;
A
#
# COMPACT_ATOMS: atom_id res chain seq x y z
N LEU A 1 1.53 -9.87 -22.09
CA LEU A 1 0.82 -10.26 -20.84
C LEU A 1 -0.64 -9.80 -20.91
N ALA A 2 -1.57 -10.62 -20.41
CA ALA A 2 -2.95 -10.21 -20.20
C ALA A 2 -3.04 -9.17 -19.05
N ARG A 3 -4.13 -8.37 -19.01
CA ARG A 3 -4.25 -7.27 -18.04
C ARG A 3 -4.09 -7.69 -16.56
N PRO A 4 -4.64 -8.84 -16.08
CA PRO A 4 -4.39 -9.31 -14.71
C PRO A 4 -2.93 -9.70 -14.46
N GLU A 5 -2.25 -10.24 -15.47
CA GLU A 5 -0.82 -10.59 -15.37
C GLU A 5 0.07 -9.34 -15.33
N GLN A 6 -0.30 -8.27 -16.05
CA GLN A 6 0.38 -6.99 -15.96
C GLN A 6 0.27 -6.38 -14.56
N PHE A 7 -0.93 -6.40 -13.96
CA PHE A 7 -1.10 -5.94 -12.57
C PHE A 7 -0.23 -6.76 -11.61
N ALA A 8 -0.30 -8.10 -11.71
CA ALA A 8 0.47 -9.00 -10.88
C ALA A 8 1.98 -8.74 -10.99
N TYR A 9 2.48 -8.54 -12.20
CA TYR A 9 3.88 -8.20 -12.46
C TYR A 9 4.30 -6.93 -11.72
N TRP A 10 3.55 -5.84 -11.87
CA TRP A 10 3.90 -4.56 -11.27
C TRP A 10 3.78 -4.57 -9.74
N ALA A 11 2.74 -5.20 -9.19
CA ALA A 11 2.58 -5.35 -7.74
C ALA A 11 3.71 -6.19 -7.12
N ASN A 12 4.09 -7.30 -7.75
CA ASN A 12 5.20 -8.13 -7.29
C ASN A 12 6.54 -7.39 -7.38
N LEU A 13 6.78 -6.66 -8.46
CA LEU A 13 8.01 -5.87 -8.63
C LEU A 13 8.12 -4.78 -7.56
N TYR A 14 7.04 -4.05 -7.30
CA TYR A 14 6.97 -3.06 -6.22
C TYR A 14 7.34 -3.68 -4.87
N ASN A 15 6.68 -4.77 -4.51
CA ASN A 15 6.88 -5.43 -3.23
C ASN A 15 8.29 -5.99 -3.08
N ALA A 16 8.81 -6.66 -4.11
CA ALA A 16 10.17 -7.19 -4.11
C ALA A 16 11.22 -6.08 -3.95
N LYS A 17 11.03 -4.95 -4.67
CA LYS A 17 11.95 -3.81 -4.55
C LYS A 17 11.84 -3.07 -3.23
N THR A 18 10.66 -3.02 -2.63
CA THR A 18 10.48 -2.48 -1.27
C THR A 18 11.24 -3.31 -0.25
N ILE A 19 11.15 -4.65 -0.32
CA ILE A 19 11.89 -5.57 0.56
C ILE A 19 13.41 -5.39 0.35
N ASP A 20 13.87 -5.38 -0.89
CA ASP A 20 15.29 -5.21 -1.27
C ASP A 20 15.87 -3.93 -0.65
N VAL A 21 15.16 -2.81 -0.79
CA VAL A 21 15.58 -1.51 -0.25
C VAL A 21 15.65 -1.52 1.28
N VAL A 22 14.68 -2.17 1.95
CA VAL A 22 14.67 -2.26 3.41
C VAL A 22 15.80 -3.16 3.90
N LEU A 23 16.01 -4.34 3.29
CA LEU A 23 17.07 -5.26 3.68
C LEU A 23 18.45 -4.65 3.52
N ASP A 24 18.68 -3.91 2.46
CA ASP A 24 19.94 -3.23 2.21
C ASP A 24 20.25 -2.10 3.22
N ALA A 25 19.23 -1.54 3.86
CA ALA A 25 19.38 -0.46 4.83
C ALA A 25 19.23 -0.94 6.30
N TYR A 26 18.87 -2.22 6.48
CA TYR A 26 18.59 -2.78 7.80
C TYR A 26 19.83 -2.77 8.71
N PRO A 27 19.68 -2.48 10.04
CA PRO A 27 18.41 -2.17 10.73
C PRO A 27 18.01 -0.69 10.62
N VAL A 28 16.73 -0.44 10.37
CA VAL A 28 16.10 0.89 10.38
C VAL A 28 14.78 0.84 11.15
N LYS A 29 14.37 1.95 11.76
CA LYS A 29 13.10 2.01 12.50
C LYS A 29 11.90 2.21 11.60
N SER A 30 12.11 2.76 10.41
CA SER A 30 11.06 3.06 9.43
C SER A 30 11.68 3.14 8.04
N ILE A 31 10.94 2.69 7.02
CA ILE A 31 11.32 2.88 5.62
C ILE A 31 11.51 4.38 5.26
N ARG A 32 10.84 5.29 5.99
CA ARG A 32 10.98 6.73 5.81
C ARG A 32 12.36 7.27 6.15
N GLU A 33 13.17 6.53 6.88
CA GLU A 33 14.56 6.89 7.19
C GLU A 33 15.51 6.57 6.05
N ILE A 34 15.08 5.74 5.08
CA ILE A 34 15.93 5.33 3.97
C ILE A 34 15.94 6.44 2.90
N SER A 35 17.14 6.91 2.57
CA SER A 35 17.35 7.86 1.46
C SER A 35 18.32 7.25 0.47
N ILE A 36 17.92 7.22 -0.80
CA ILE A 36 18.74 6.71 -1.88
C ILE A 36 19.14 7.91 -2.75
N LYS A 37 20.45 8.24 -2.75
CA LYS A 37 20.99 9.30 -3.60
C LYS A 37 21.63 8.65 -4.83
N GLY A 38 21.09 8.96 -6.01
CA GLY A 38 21.71 8.62 -7.28
C GLY A 38 23.03 9.38 -7.47
N GLY A 39 24.14 8.69 -7.67
CA GLY A 39 25.42 9.29 -8.05
C GLY A 39 25.72 8.96 -9.52
N LEU A 40 26.49 9.84 -10.21
CA LEU A 40 26.86 9.74 -11.63
C LEU A 40 27.65 8.46 -12.03
N LEU A 41 28.02 7.64 -11.08
CA LEU A 41 28.85 6.41 -11.25
C LEU A 41 28.15 5.14 -10.79
N GLY A 42 26.80 5.06 -10.82
CA GLY A 42 26.07 3.79 -10.69
C GLY A 42 26.08 3.14 -9.31
N PHE A 43 26.74 3.73 -8.31
CA PHE A 43 26.68 3.26 -6.92
C PHE A 43 25.58 4.04 -6.18
N LEU A 44 24.45 3.37 -5.94
CA LEU A 44 23.40 3.89 -5.06
C LEU A 44 23.98 4.03 -3.64
N LYS A 45 24.35 5.23 -3.24
CA LYS A 45 24.71 5.51 -1.86
C LYS A 45 23.43 5.62 -1.04
N LYS A 46 23.10 4.55 -0.32
CA LYS A 46 22.00 4.57 0.64
C LYS A 46 22.45 5.38 1.86
N SER A 47 21.66 6.34 2.27
CA SER A 47 21.89 7.13 3.49
C SER A 47 20.56 7.24 4.22
N VAL A 48 20.62 7.26 5.55
CA VAL A 48 19.44 7.57 6.37
C VAL A 48 19.05 9.02 6.13
N GLY A 49 17.80 9.27 5.72
CA GLY A 49 17.27 10.59 5.40
C GLY A 49 15.78 10.70 5.72
N LYS A 50 15.20 11.88 5.46
CA LYS A 50 13.76 12.09 5.67
C LYS A 50 13.03 11.93 4.33
N GLY A 51 11.91 11.18 4.32
CA GLY A 51 10.99 11.12 3.19
C GLY A 51 10.88 9.75 2.51
N GLY A 52 11.79 8.80 2.79
CA GLY A 52 11.75 7.45 2.24
C GLY A 52 12.30 7.30 0.81
N PRO A 53 12.37 6.07 0.29
CA PRO A 53 13.05 5.74 -0.96
C PRO A 53 12.15 5.81 -2.21
N TRP A 54 10.87 6.15 -2.07
CA TRP A 54 9.85 5.93 -3.12
C TRP A 54 10.14 6.62 -4.45
N LYS A 55 10.76 7.81 -4.43
CA LYS A 55 11.07 8.60 -5.65
C LYS A 55 12.42 8.26 -6.27
N ALA A 56 13.20 7.39 -5.64
CA ALA A 56 14.49 7.00 -6.20
C ALA A 56 14.29 6.01 -7.35
N GLU A 57 14.91 6.26 -8.49
CA GLU A 57 14.93 5.34 -9.64
C GLU A 57 15.86 4.16 -9.32
N ILE A 58 15.29 3.09 -8.78
CA ILE A 58 16.01 1.93 -8.24
C ILE A 58 15.92 0.68 -9.10
N MET A 59 15.22 0.74 -10.21
CA MET A 59 15.04 -0.39 -11.12
C MET A 59 15.00 0.09 -12.58
N THR A 60 15.25 -0.85 -13.50
CA THR A 60 15.11 -0.61 -14.94
C THR A 60 14.26 -1.72 -15.53
N VAL A 61 13.23 -1.34 -16.29
CA VAL A 61 12.33 -2.25 -17.00
C VAL A 61 12.30 -1.82 -18.46
N GLU A 62 12.69 -2.71 -19.37
CA GLU A 62 12.75 -2.46 -20.84
C GLU A 62 13.54 -1.18 -21.21
N GLY A 63 14.58 -0.86 -20.44
CA GLY A 63 15.43 0.32 -20.65
C GLY A 63 14.97 1.58 -19.91
N GLU A 64 13.75 1.61 -19.40
CA GLU A 64 13.20 2.74 -18.64
C GLU A 64 13.54 2.63 -17.14
N ARG A 65 14.04 3.72 -16.58
CA ARG A 65 14.34 3.80 -15.15
C ARG A 65 13.07 4.14 -14.36
N LEU A 66 12.79 3.36 -13.34
CA LEU A 66 11.58 3.48 -12.54
C LEU A 66 11.88 3.56 -11.05
N SER A 67 11.02 4.29 -10.35
CA SER A 67 10.91 4.33 -8.90
C SER A 67 9.69 3.53 -8.42
N LEU A 68 9.58 3.33 -7.10
CA LEU A 68 8.36 2.78 -6.50
C LEU A 68 7.16 3.70 -6.76
N ASP A 69 7.35 5.02 -6.67
CA ASP A 69 6.32 6.02 -6.99
C ASP A 69 5.79 5.85 -8.42
N ASN A 70 6.68 5.64 -9.41
CA ASN A 70 6.23 5.43 -10.79
C ASN A 70 5.37 4.16 -10.93
N ILE A 71 5.77 3.05 -10.28
CA ILE A 71 4.96 1.82 -10.35
C ILE A 71 3.56 2.06 -9.75
N GLU A 72 3.48 2.70 -8.59
CA GLU A 72 2.20 2.90 -7.91
C GLU A 72 1.36 3.99 -8.58
N HIS A 73 1.95 5.18 -8.81
CA HIS A 73 1.19 6.38 -9.16
C HIS A 73 1.06 6.63 -10.65
N ASP A 74 1.98 6.13 -11.48
CA ASP A 74 1.93 6.31 -12.94
C ASP A 74 1.43 5.05 -13.66
N ILE A 75 1.53 3.86 -13.02
CA ILE A 75 1.15 2.59 -13.63
C ILE A 75 -0.06 1.96 -12.93
N LEU A 76 0.10 1.46 -11.70
CA LEU A 76 -0.93 0.64 -11.05
C LEU A 76 -2.25 1.42 -10.85
N ARG A 77 -2.20 2.60 -10.27
CA ARG A 77 -3.41 3.40 -9.98
C ARG A 77 -4.11 3.91 -11.25
N PRO A 78 -3.45 4.64 -12.17
CA PRO A 78 -4.14 5.25 -13.30
C PRO A 78 -4.52 4.26 -14.40
N VAL A 79 -3.71 3.21 -14.61
CA VAL A 79 -3.97 2.22 -15.66
C VAL A 79 -5.09 1.28 -15.24
N PHE A 80 -5.01 0.70 -14.04
CA PHE A 80 -5.97 -0.33 -13.63
C PHE A 80 -7.23 0.24 -12.97
N LYS A 81 -7.13 1.38 -12.29
CA LYS A 81 -8.24 2.08 -11.61
C LYS A 81 -8.99 1.18 -10.63
N ASP A 82 -8.27 0.28 -9.97
CA ASP A 82 -8.79 -0.64 -8.98
C ASP A 82 -8.28 -0.19 -7.59
N PRO A 83 -9.17 0.27 -6.68
CA PRO A 83 -8.75 0.74 -5.36
C PRO A 83 -8.09 -0.35 -4.52
N ARG A 84 -8.24 -1.63 -4.89
CA ARG A 84 -7.60 -2.74 -4.18
C ARG A 84 -6.07 -2.78 -4.39
N VAL A 85 -5.51 -1.95 -5.27
CA VAL A 85 -4.06 -1.75 -5.38
C VAL A 85 -3.45 -1.42 -4.02
N HIS A 86 -4.15 -0.63 -3.20
CA HIS A 86 -3.69 -0.22 -1.87
C HIS A 86 -3.63 -1.36 -0.86
N TYR A 87 -4.16 -2.55 -1.18
CA TYR A 87 -4.00 -3.79 -0.40
C TYR A 87 -3.00 -4.76 -1.01
N ALA A 88 -2.48 -4.46 -2.20
CA ALA A 88 -1.52 -5.28 -2.91
C ALA A 88 -0.08 -4.81 -2.72
N VAL A 89 0.14 -3.49 -2.70
CA VAL A 89 1.48 -2.90 -2.51
C VAL A 89 1.77 -2.65 -1.04
N ASN A 90 3.00 -2.96 -0.60
CA ASN A 90 3.41 -2.87 0.79
C ASN A 90 4.61 -1.93 0.94
N CYS A 91 4.52 -0.98 1.84
CA CYS A 91 5.57 -0.01 2.14
C CYS A 91 6.38 -0.36 3.40
N ALA A 92 6.41 -1.62 3.79
CA ALA A 92 7.19 -2.16 4.92
C ALA A 92 6.88 -1.53 6.30
N SER A 93 5.77 -0.83 6.46
CA SER A 93 5.36 -0.27 7.75
C SER A 93 4.27 -1.09 8.43
N ILE A 94 4.18 -1.01 9.76
CA ILE A 94 3.09 -1.66 10.52
C ILE A 94 1.70 -1.20 10.04
N GLY A 95 1.58 0.07 9.63
CA GLY A 95 0.33 0.63 9.11
C GLY A 95 -0.10 0.09 7.74
N CYS A 96 0.79 -0.57 6.99
CA CYS A 96 0.48 -1.15 5.68
C CYS A 96 -0.41 -2.40 5.79
N PRO A 97 -1.15 -2.75 4.71
CA PRO A 97 -1.65 -4.10 4.51
C PRO A 97 -0.52 -5.13 4.56
N ASN A 98 -0.83 -6.36 4.95
CA ASN A 98 0.16 -7.43 4.97
C ASN A 98 0.61 -7.80 3.55
N LEU A 99 1.88 -8.17 3.41
CA LEU A 99 2.33 -8.89 2.22
C LEU A 99 1.56 -10.21 2.10
N GLN A 100 1.24 -10.59 0.87
CA GLN A 100 0.69 -11.91 0.59
C GLN A 100 1.76 -12.98 0.82
N THR A 101 1.33 -14.18 1.19
CA THR A 101 2.23 -15.33 1.41
C THR A 101 2.74 -15.96 0.12
N GLU A 102 2.17 -15.57 -1.01
CA GLU A 102 2.60 -15.95 -2.35
C GLU A 102 2.56 -14.75 -3.29
N ALA A 103 3.32 -14.82 -4.39
CA ALA A 103 3.31 -13.78 -5.42
C ALA A 103 1.94 -13.72 -6.12
N PHE A 104 1.52 -12.52 -6.51
CA PHE A 104 0.35 -12.34 -7.35
C PHE A 104 0.55 -13.04 -8.70
N THR A 105 -0.49 -13.69 -9.19
CA THR A 105 -0.56 -14.24 -10.55
C THR A 105 -1.85 -13.77 -11.21
N GLY A 106 -1.87 -13.66 -12.54
CA GLY A 106 -3.07 -13.22 -13.25
C GLY A 106 -4.29 -14.07 -12.93
N ALA A 107 -4.11 -15.40 -12.83
CA ALA A 107 -5.19 -16.33 -12.53
C ALA A 107 -5.79 -16.19 -11.11
N LYS A 108 -4.98 -15.80 -10.12
CA LYS A 108 -5.41 -15.65 -8.71
C LYS A 108 -5.66 -14.19 -8.32
N LEU A 109 -5.38 -13.22 -9.19
CA LEU A 109 -5.32 -11.80 -8.84
C LEU A 109 -6.57 -11.32 -8.10
N ASP A 110 -7.75 -11.52 -8.67
CA ASP A 110 -8.99 -11.02 -8.07
C ASP A 110 -9.25 -11.60 -6.67
N GLY A 111 -9.03 -12.90 -6.51
CA GLY A 111 -9.15 -13.58 -5.20
C GLY A 111 -8.16 -13.03 -4.18
N MET A 112 -6.90 -12.82 -4.58
CA MET A 112 -5.85 -12.30 -3.70
C MET A 112 -6.10 -10.83 -3.31
N LEU A 113 -6.56 -9.99 -4.25
CA LEU A 113 -6.93 -8.60 -3.97
C LEU A 113 -8.10 -8.52 -2.99
N ASN A 114 -9.13 -9.35 -3.18
CA ASN A 114 -10.27 -9.43 -2.28
C ASN A 114 -9.87 -9.92 -0.88
N ALA A 115 -9.00 -10.91 -0.81
CA ALA A 115 -8.48 -11.42 0.47
C ALA A 115 -7.67 -10.34 1.21
N GLY A 116 -6.79 -9.63 0.52
CA GLY A 116 -6.03 -8.50 1.08
C GLY A 116 -6.94 -7.38 1.59
N ALA A 117 -7.96 -7.01 0.82
CA ALA A 117 -8.95 -6.01 1.23
C ALA A 117 -9.70 -6.45 2.51
N ARG A 118 -10.20 -7.69 2.55
CA ARG A 118 -10.88 -8.22 3.74
C ARG A 118 -9.97 -8.25 4.96
N ALA A 119 -8.76 -8.76 4.81
CA ALA A 119 -7.80 -8.86 5.91
C ALA A 119 -7.45 -7.48 6.49
N TYR A 120 -7.25 -6.49 5.63
CA TYR A 120 -6.88 -5.16 6.09
C TYR A 120 -8.05 -4.39 6.69
N ILE A 121 -9.20 -4.35 6.02
CA ILE A 121 -10.38 -3.60 6.45
C ILE A 121 -10.88 -4.10 7.81
N ASN A 122 -10.88 -5.42 8.05
CA ASN A 122 -11.34 -5.99 9.32
C ASN A 122 -10.26 -6.00 10.42
N SER A 123 -9.06 -5.51 10.13
CA SER A 123 -8.03 -5.31 11.13
C SER A 123 -8.17 -3.94 11.82
N PRO A 124 -7.72 -3.81 13.08
CA PRO A 124 -7.67 -2.48 13.74
C PRO A 124 -6.83 -1.45 12.99
N ARG A 125 -5.92 -1.86 12.10
CA ARG A 125 -5.10 -0.97 11.26
C ARG A 125 -5.90 -0.34 10.14
N GLY A 126 -6.86 -1.08 9.57
CA GLY A 126 -7.76 -0.60 8.53
C GLY A 126 -8.85 0.30 9.09
N PHE A 127 -9.70 -0.28 9.93
CA PHE A 127 -10.80 0.41 10.59
C PHE A 127 -10.96 -0.01 12.06
N ALA A 128 -11.34 0.95 12.88
CA ALA A 128 -11.84 0.71 14.23
C ALA A 128 -13.05 1.63 14.48
N VAL A 129 -14.05 1.14 15.22
CA VAL A 129 -15.25 1.91 15.55
C VAL A 129 -15.49 1.80 17.05
N ASP A 130 -15.43 2.95 17.72
CA ASP A 130 -15.68 3.12 19.15
C ASP A 130 -16.70 4.24 19.40
N ASP A 131 -16.91 4.62 20.64
CA ASP A 131 -17.83 5.72 21.03
C ASP A 131 -17.41 7.07 20.44
N GLY A 132 -16.15 7.23 20.06
CA GLY A 132 -15.63 8.42 19.38
C GLY A 132 -15.81 8.41 17.87
N GLY A 133 -16.48 7.39 17.31
CA GLY A 133 -16.77 7.27 15.88
C GLY A 133 -15.80 6.36 15.11
N VAL A 134 -15.82 6.48 13.81
CA VAL A 134 -14.97 5.69 12.90
C VAL A 134 -13.56 6.25 12.87
N THR A 135 -12.59 5.40 13.18
CA THR A 135 -11.17 5.64 12.92
C THR A 135 -10.73 4.78 11.73
N ALA A 136 -10.13 5.39 10.71
CA ALA A 136 -9.64 4.68 9.53
C ALA A 136 -8.13 4.84 9.37
N SER A 137 -7.52 3.98 8.55
CA SER A 137 -6.15 4.16 8.11
C SER A 137 -5.99 5.46 7.32
N SER A 138 -4.86 6.17 7.48
CA SER A 138 -4.53 7.32 6.65
C SER A 138 -4.35 6.99 5.17
N ILE A 139 -4.21 5.73 4.79
CA ILE A 139 -4.26 5.30 3.38
C ILE A 139 -5.53 5.81 2.70
N TYR A 140 -6.68 5.74 3.37
CA TYR A 140 -7.97 6.20 2.82
C TYR A 140 -8.07 7.72 2.70
N GLU A 141 -7.32 8.46 3.52
CA GLU A 141 -7.21 9.91 3.43
C GLU A 141 -6.29 10.31 2.27
N TRP A 142 -5.09 9.72 2.21
CA TRP A 142 -4.09 10.05 1.18
C TRP A 142 -4.57 9.72 -0.23
N PHE A 143 -5.31 8.63 -0.37
CA PHE A 143 -5.79 8.11 -1.66
C PHE A 143 -7.31 8.20 -1.80
N VAL A 144 -7.94 9.16 -1.15
CA VAL A 144 -9.41 9.31 -1.12
C VAL A 144 -10.04 9.32 -2.51
N SER A 145 -9.34 9.85 -3.51
CA SER A 145 -9.78 9.85 -4.91
C SER A 145 -10.04 8.44 -5.46
N ASP A 146 -9.24 7.46 -5.05
CA ASP A 146 -9.36 6.08 -5.52
C ASP A 146 -10.53 5.35 -4.84
N PHE A 147 -10.99 5.85 -3.70
CA PHE A 147 -12.08 5.30 -2.89
C PHE A 147 -13.41 6.06 -3.04
N GLY A 148 -13.58 6.79 -4.15
CA GLY A 148 -14.81 7.52 -4.45
C GLY A 148 -14.82 8.99 -4.02
N GLY A 149 -13.66 9.57 -3.73
CA GLY A 149 -13.42 11.01 -3.62
C GLY A 149 -13.85 11.69 -2.31
N ASN A 150 -14.45 10.96 -1.37
CA ASN A 150 -14.89 11.49 -0.08
C ASN A 150 -15.07 10.38 0.97
N ALA A 151 -15.31 10.76 2.24
CA ALA A 151 -15.50 9.81 3.34
C ALA A 151 -16.62 8.79 3.07
N GLY A 152 -17.74 9.23 2.47
CA GLY A 152 -18.84 8.33 2.10
C GLY A 152 -18.41 7.28 1.05
N GLY A 153 -17.55 7.65 0.11
CA GLY A 153 -16.95 6.71 -0.86
C GLY A 153 -16.08 5.67 -0.18
N VAL A 154 -15.20 6.11 0.73
CA VAL A 154 -14.35 5.23 1.55
C VAL A 154 -15.20 4.25 2.38
N LEU A 155 -16.22 4.74 3.08
CA LEU A 155 -17.11 3.90 3.91
C LEU A 155 -17.86 2.86 3.06
N ARG A 156 -18.36 3.25 1.88
CA ARG A 156 -19.01 2.31 0.95
C ARG A 156 -18.06 1.26 0.42
N HIS A 157 -16.83 1.65 0.07
CA HIS A 157 -15.80 0.70 -0.36
C HIS A 157 -15.48 -0.29 0.76
N ALA A 158 -15.21 0.19 1.96
CA ALA A 158 -14.88 -0.66 3.10
C ALA A 158 -16.02 -1.62 3.45
N ALA A 159 -17.28 -1.16 3.42
CA ALA A 159 -18.45 -2.00 3.70
C ALA A 159 -18.63 -3.19 2.75
N GLN A 160 -18.01 -3.18 1.56
CA GLN A 160 -18.03 -4.33 0.64
C GLN A 160 -17.21 -5.52 1.15
N PHE A 161 -16.17 -5.25 1.92
CA PHE A 161 -15.20 -6.24 2.41
C PHE A 161 -15.29 -6.47 3.92
N ALA A 162 -16.04 -5.62 4.63
CA ALA A 162 -16.18 -5.68 6.09
C ALA A 162 -17.02 -6.90 6.52
N GLU A 163 -16.63 -7.51 7.65
CA GLU A 163 -17.41 -8.51 8.37
C GLU A 163 -18.74 -7.89 8.87
N PRO A 164 -19.77 -8.69 9.13
CA PRO A 164 -21.13 -8.21 9.37
C PRO A 164 -21.25 -7.11 10.41
N GLU A 165 -20.57 -7.23 11.54
CA GLU A 165 -20.62 -6.23 12.62
C GLU A 165 -19.98 -4.91 12.19
N LEU A 166 -18.75 -4.95 11.64
CA LEU A 166 -18.07 -3.77 11.12
C LEU A 166 -18.85 -3.15 9.95
N LYS A 167 -19.39 -3.96 9.06
CA LYS A 167 -20.22 -3.51 7.94
C LYS A 167 -21.41 -2.70 8.41
N GLN A 168 -22.12 -3.17 9.43
CA GLN A 168 -23.26 -2.44 9.99
C GLN A 168 -22.83 -1.06 10.53
N LYS A 169 -21.73 -1.02 11.29
CA LYS A 169 -21.18 0.23 11.84
C LYS A 169 -20.75 1.21 10.74
N LEU A 170 -20.02 0.73 9.73
CA LEU A 170 -19.55 1.56 8.61
C LEU A 170 -20.71 2.09 7.75
N THR A 171 -21.76 1.27 7.56
CA THR A 171 -22.95 1.68 6.79
C THR A 171 -23.77 2.74 7.51
N ALA A 172 -23.82 2.70 8.84
CA ALA A 172 -24.50 3.69 9.67
C ALA A 172 -23.70 5.00 9.82
N ALA A 173 -22.37 4.96 9.63
CA ALA A 173 -21.52 6.13 9.76
C ALA A 173 -21.70 7.11 8.59
N ARG A 174 -21.64 8.41 8.88
CA ARG A 174 -21.71 9.50 7.89
C ARG A 174 -20.35 10.09 7.56
N GLU A 175 -19.38 9.93 8.47
CA GLU A 175 -18.03 10.49 8.36
C GLU A 175 -17.00 9.56 9.01
N ILE A 176 -15.75 9.84 8.74
CA ILE A 176 -14.60 9.23 9.40
C ILE A 176 -14.06 10.27 10.38
N ALA A 177 -14.17 9.98 11.69
CA ALA A 177 -13.82 10.92 12.73
C ALA A 177 -12.31 11.15 12.86
N ARG A 178 -11.52 10.13 12.55
CA ARG A 178 -10.05 10.16 12.70
C ARG A 178 -9.38 9.30 11.65
N TYR A 179 -8.14 9.72 11.28
CA TYR A 179 -7.22 8.92 10.50
C TYR A 179 -5.97 8.64 11.32
N ARG A 180 -5.38 7.43 11.15
CA ARG A 180 -4.14 7.04 11.83
C ARG A 180 -3.28 6.16 10.95
N TYR A 181 -1.97 6.20 11.17
CA TYR A 181 -1.02 5.34 10.49
C TYR A 181 0.22 5.12 11.35
N ASN A 182 0.74 3.90 11.38
CA ASN A 182 1.99 3.60 12.05
C ASN A 182 3.09 3.36 11.01
N TRP A 183 4.10 4.24 11.04
CA TRP A 183 5.24 4.20 10.14
C TRP A 183 6.41 3.35 10.65
N ASP A 184 6.32 2.77 11.84
CA ASP A 184 7.35 1.86 12.35
C ASP A 184 7.50 0.68 11.38
N LEU A 185 8.74 0.20 11.22
CA LEU A 185 9.03 -0.92 10.36
C LEU A 185 8.24 -2.15 10.83
N ASN A 186 7.61 -2.84 9.89
CA ASN A 186 6.92 -4.11 10.14
C ASN A 186 7.97 -5.24 10.17
N ASP A 187 8.73 -5.28 11.24
CA ASP A 187 9.82 -6.23 11.49
C ASP A 187 9.37 -7.35 12.44
N ALA A 188 9.94 -8.53 12.30
CA ALA A 188 9.78 -9.60 13.28
C ALA A 188 10.54 -9.22 14.56
N GLN A 189 9.82 -9.07 15.65
CA GLN A 189 10.38 -8.82 16.99
C GLN A 189 10.73 -10.13 17.66
#